data_1a4ac20bb4aa262bca67f488ff3b314c
#
_entry.id   1a4ac20bb4aa262bca67f488ff3b314c
#
_cell.length_a   1.000
_cell.length_b   1.000
_cell.length_c   1.000
_cell.angle_alpha   90.00
_cell.angle_beta   90.00
_cell.angle_gamma   90.00
#
_symmetry.space_group_name_H-M   'P 1'
#
loop_
_entity.id
_entity.type
_entity.pdbx_description
1 polymer ?
#
loop_
_entity_poly.entity_id
_entity_poly.type
_entity_poly.pdbx_seq_one_letter_code
_entity_poly.pdbx_strand_id
1 'polypeptide(L)'
;MRVLAALSGGVDSAVAAAKAVEAGHDVVGVHMALSSQPQECRIGSRGCCSIEDAGDAARAAEVIGIPFYVWDLASEFEQTVITDFVAQYKAGRTPNPCVRCNEFVKFRELASRARALGFDAVCTGHYAAIVDGEAGPELHRGADNLKDQSYVLAVMGPEELSRVVLPLGDAPNKAWVRSEAERLGLGVSNKPDSYDICFIPDGDTQGFLRAHLGASEGEIVTPDGEVLGHHEGYWNYTVGQRKGLGIGAPAPDGRPRYVLETRPETNQVVVGASELLSISRITATDAVWLASDDDGSDATDLFVQLRAHGTPVPVASLTRDESAGTISIVLEGSARGVARGQSMVVYRGTRVLGEGTIDETGR
;
A
#
# COMPACT_ATOMS: atom_id res chain seq x y z
N MET A 1 17.83 2.79 -22.27
CA MET A 1 18.09 1.94 -21.08
C MET A 1 17.56 0.56 -21.31
N ARG A 2 18.10 -0.43 -20.62
CA ARG A 2 17.58 -1.79 -20.58
C ARG A 2 16.62 -1.91 -19.38
N VAL A 3 15.33 -2.13 -19.62
CA VAL A 3 14.27 -2.01 -18.63
C VAL A 3 13.55 -3.33 -18.41
N LEU A 4 13.36 -3.73 -17.15
CA LEU A 4 12.55 -4.89 -16.78
C LEU A 4 11.13 -4.41 -16.43
N ALA A 5 10.13 -4.76 -17.27
CA ALA A 5 8.75 -4.37 -17.05
C ALA A 5 7.98 -5.44 -16.25
N ALA A 6 7.47 -5.08 -15.08
CA ALA A 6 6.64 -5.95 -14.26
C ALA A 6 5.22 -6.02 -14.81
N LEU A 7 4.85 -7.17 -15.40
CA LEU A 7 3.56 -7.43 -16.03
C LEU A 7 2.67 -8.26 -15.10
N SER A 8 1.66 -7.63 -14.51
CA SER A 8 0.70 -8.30 -13.62
C SER A 8 -0.45 -9.02 -14.35
N GLY A 9 -0.53 -8.87 -15.69
CA GLY A 9 -1.67 -9.30 -16.48
C GLY A 9 -2.84 -8.31 -16.46
N GLY A 10 -2.68 -7.14 -15.82
CA GLY A 10 -3.65 -6.04 -15.83
C GLY A 10 -3.33 -5.00 -16.91
N VAL A 11 -4.32 -4.15 -17.22
CA VAL A 11 -4.21 -3.11 -18.27
C VAL A 11 -3.10 -2.10 -17.98
N ASP A 12 -2.92 -1.70 -16.72
CA ASP A 12 -1.93 -0.67 -16.35
C ASP A 12 -0.51 -1.12 -16.62
N SER A 13 -0.14 -2.33 -16.18
CA SER A 13 1.19 -2.87 -16.39
C SER A 13 1.50 -3.11 -17.87
N ALA A 14 0.50 -3.52 -18.66
CA ALA A 14 0.66 -3.73 -20.09
C ALA A 14 0.88 -2.41 -20.83
N VAL A 15 0.08 -1.37 -20.54
CA VAL A 15 0.26 -0.04 -21.13
C VAL A 15 1.57 0.59 -20.70
N ALA A 16 1.97 0.44 -19.43
CA ALA A 16 3.25 0.95 -18.95
C ALA A 16 4.45 0.32 -19.71
N ALA A 17 4.43 -1.00 -19.91
CA ALA A 17 5.47 -1.68 -20.70
C ALA A 17 5.51 -1.19 -22.15
N ALA A 18 4.35 -1.03 -22.79
CA ALA A 18 4.26 -0.51 -24.15
C ALA A 18 4.80 0.94 -24.24
N LYS A 19 4.44 1.80 -23.26
CA LYS A 19 4.97 3.17 -23.19
C LYS A 19 6.48 3.20 -22.99
N ALA A 20 7.05 2.28 -22.23
CA ALA A 20 8.50 2.17 -22.09
C ALA A 20 9.17 1.80 -23.42
N VAL A 21 8.55 0.92 -24.23
CA VAL A 21 9.02 0.60 -25.59
C VAL A 21 8.90 1.81 -26.51
N GLU A 22 7.76 2.52 -26.51
CA GLU A 22 7.55 3.76 -27.29
C GLU A 22 8.57 4.84 -26.93
N ALA A 23 9.03 4.89 -25.67
CA ALA A 23 10.10 5.79 -25.22
C ALA A 23 11.51 5.36 -25.66
N GLY A 24 11.64 4.26 -26.42
CA GLY A 24 12.91 3.78 -26.98
C GLY A 24 13.77 2.95 -26.01
N HIS A 25 13.17 2.39 -24.97
CA HIS A 25 13.88 1.47 -24.07
C HIS A 25 13.93 0.04 -24.64
N ASP A 26 15.00 -0.68 -24.30
CA ASP A 26 15.10 -2.13 -24.50
C ASP A 26 14.37 -2.83 -23.36
N VAL A 27 13.14 -3.31 -23.62
CA VAL A 27 12.22 -3.77 -22.59
C VAL A 27 12.11 -5.29 -22.59
N VAL A 28 12.17 -5.90 -21.41
CA VAL A 28 11.87 -7.31 -21.16
C VAL A 28 10.73 -7.38 -20.14
N GLY A 29 9.69 -8.16 -20.46
CA GLY A 29 8.54 -8.37 -19.57
C GLY A 29 8.82 -9.49 -18.56
N VAL A 30 8.38 -9.28 -17.32
CA VAL A 30 8.40 -10.32 -16.29
C VAL A 30 7.06 -10.37 -15.55
N HIS A 31 6.50 -11.56 -15.38
CA HIS A 31 5.41 -11.82 -14.47
C HIS A 31 5.94 -12.42 -13.17
N MET A 32 5.51 -11.86 -12.04
CA MET A 32 5.87 -12.37 -10.71
C MET A 32 4.83 -13.38 -10.27
N ALA A 33 5.19 -14.67 -10.18
CA ALA A 33 4.36 -15.68 -9.53
C ALA A 33 4.51 -15.56 -8.01
N LEU A 34 3.45 -15.07 -7.34
CA LEU A 34 3.45 -14.76 -5.90
C LEU A 34 2.74 -15.85 -5.06
N SER A 35 2.28 -16.94 -5.66
CA SER A 35 1.64 -18.05 -4.97
C SER A 35 2.25 -19.37 -5.41
N SER A 36 2.58 -20.24 -4.44
CA SER A 36 3.04 -21.60 -4.67
C SER A 36 1.90 -22.58 -4.98
N GLN A 37 0.63 -22.17 -4.79
CA GLN A 37 -0.54 -23.00 -5.01
C GLN A 37 -1.44 -22.40 -6.12
N PRO A 38 -1.09 -22.57 -7.40
CA PRO A 38 -1.86 -21.99 -8.52
C PRO A 38 -3.31 -22.49 -8.60
N GLN A 39 -3.63 -23.62 -7.97
CA GLN A 39 -4.98 -24.20 -7.99
C GLN A 39 -5.95 -23.55 -6.98
N GLU A 40 -5.45 -22.82 -5.98
CA GLU A 40 -6.29 -22.05 -5.06
C GLU A 40 -6.68 -20.68 -5.62
N CYS A 41 -6.02 -20.23 -6.67
CA CYS A 41 -6.46 -19.10 -7.48
C CYS A 41 -7.69 -19.52 -8.30
N ARG A 42 -8.87 -19.43 -7.68
CA ARG A 42 -10.15 -19.81 -8.30
C ARG A 42 -10.41 -18.98 -9.55
N ILE A 43 -11.04 -19.62 -10.54
CA ILE A 43 -11.60 -18.95 -11.73
C ILE A 43 -12.45 -17.77 -11.24
N GLY A 44 -12.06 -16.55 -11.65
CA GLY A 44 -12.70 -15.30 -11.23
C GLY A 44 -12.09 -14.60 -10.01
N SER A 45 -10.97 -15.10 -9.44
CA SER A 45 -10.25 -14.38 -8.40
C SER A 45 -9.65 -13.07 -8.96
N ARG A 46 -9.80 -11.97 -8.22
CA ARG A 46 -9.36 -10.63 -8.64
C ARG A 46 -7.93 -10.30 -8.17
N GLY A 47 -7.14 -11.31 -7.84
CA GLY A 47 -5.75 -11.16 -7.41
C GLY A 47 -4.76 -11.23 -8.57
N CYS A 48 -3.56 -10.66 -8.42
CA CYS A 48 -2.53 -10.58 -9.47
C CYS A 48 -1.65 -11.85 -9.59
N CYS A 49 -2.16 -13.05 -9.29
CA CYS A 49 -1.35 -14.27 -9.16
C CYS A 49 -1.96 -15.50 -9.85
N SER A 50 -2.97 -15.33 -10.71
CA SER A 50 -3.58 -16.47 -11.39
C SER A 50 -2.79 -16.90 -12.62
N ILE A 51 -2.96 -18.17 -13.05
CA ILE A 51 -2.43 -18.66 -14.35
C ILE A 51 -2.99 -17.82 -15.51
N GLU A 52 -4.24 -17.35 -15.38
CA GLU A 52 -4.88 -16.46 -16.35
C GLU A 52 -4.14 -15.11 -16.44
N ASP A 53 -3.73 -14.53 -15.31
CA ASP A 53 -2.97 -13.29 -15.28
C ASP A 53 -1.60 -13.44 -15.93
N ALA A 54 -0.90 -14.56 -15.70
CA ALA A 54 0.34 -14.88 -16.39
C ALA A 54 0.13 -15.04 -17.90
N GLY A 55 -0.98 -15.67 -18.31
CA GLY A 55 -1.37 -15.79 -19.71
C GLY A 55 -1.71 -14.45 -20.36
N ASP A 56 -2.42 -13.56 -19.65
CA ASP A 56 -2.70 -12.19 -20.12
C ASP A 56 -1.43 -11.37 -20.25
N ALA A 57 -0.50 -11.48 -19.29
CA ALA A 57 0.81 -10.84 -19.34
C ALA A 57 1.65 -11.31 -20.53
N ALA A 58 1.66 -12.63 -20.80
CA ALA A 58 2.36 -13.21 -21.94
C ALA A 58 1.78 -12.71 -23.28
N ARG A 59 0.45 -12.68 -23.42
CA ARG A 59 -0.21 -12.14 -24.62
C ARG A 59 0.07 -10.65 -24.82
N ALA A 60 0.05 -9.86 -23.73
CA ALA A 60 0.40 -8.45 -23.82
C ALA A 60 1.86 -8.26 -24.28
N ALA A 61 2.80 -9.04 -23.74
CA ALA A 61 4.19 -9.00 -24.14
C ALA A 61 4.40 -9.40 -25.62
N GLU A 62 3.67 -10.40 -26.12
CA GLU A 62 3.67 -10.79 -27.53
C GLU A 62 3.19 -9.66 -28.44
N VAL A 63 2.08 -9.00 -28.09
CA VAL A 63 1.54 -7.86 -28.86
C VAL A 63 2.50 -6.68 -28.86
N ILE A 64 3.15 -6.40 -27.73
CA ILE A 64 4.16 -5.34 -27.59
C ILE A 64 5.45 -5.70 -28.34
N GLY A 65 5.72 -7.00 -28.56
CA GLY A 65 6.91 -7.51 -29.24
C GLY A 65 8.14 -7.58 -28.33
N ILE A 66 7.95 -7.83 -27.03
CA ILE A 66 9.04 -7.94 -26.04
C ILE A 66 9.23 -9.38 -25.56
N PRO A 67 10.46 -9.80 -25.18
CA PRO A 67 10.69 -11.05 -24.46
C PRO A 67 9.93 -11.08 -23.14
N PHE A 68 9.46 -12.26 -22.73
CA PHE A 68 8.65 -12.44 -21.52
C PHE A 68 9.13 -13.63 -20.70
N TYR A 69 9.18 -13.46 -19.39
CA TYR A 69 9.55 -14.48 -18.42
C TYR A 69 8.58 -14.51 -17.25
N VAL A 70 8.51 -15.66 -16.58
CA VAL A 70 7.81 -15.80 -15.29
C VAL A 70 8.86 -16.08 -14.22
N TRP A 71 8.86 -15.26 -13.17
CA TRP A 71 9.76 -15.44 -12.01
C TRP A 71 8.96 -15.87 -10.80
N ASP A 72 9.41 -16.95 -10.18
CA ASP A 72 8.86 -17.41 -8.92
C ASP A 72 9.40 -16.54 -7.79
N LEU A 73 8.50 -15.86 -7.11
CA LEU A 73 8.72 -15.01 -5.92
C LEU A 73 7.75 -15.41 -4.79
N ALA A 74 7.16 -16.61 -4.85
CA ALA A 74 6.16 -17.05 -3.89
C ALA A 74 6.72 -17.12 -2.47
N SER A 75 7.95 -17.64 -2.32
CA SER A 75 8.60 -17.74 -1.00
C SER A 75 8.87 -16.38 -0.39
N GLU A 76 9.41 -15.45 -1.17
CA GLU A 76 9.69 -14.08 -0.75
C GLU A 76 8.39 -13.35 -0.36
N PHE A 77 7.34 -13.52 -1.14
CA PHE A 77 6.04 -12.93 -0.87
C PHE A 77 5.42 -13.47 0.42
N GLU A 78 5.44 -14.79 0.62
CA GLU A 78 4.96 -15.44 1.84
C GLU A 78 5.69 -14.92 3.07
N GLN A 79 7.03 -14.86 3.02
CA GLN A 79 7.85 -14.47 4.16
C GLN A 79 7.76 -12.98 4.50
N THR A 80 7.70 -12.12 3.49
CA THR A 80 7.82 -10.67 3.71
C THR A 80 6.48 -9.95 3.73
N VAL A 81 5.44 -10.50 3.09
CA VAL A 81 4.13 -9.84 2.99
C VAL A 81 3.08 -10.57 3.83
N ILE A 82 2.88 -11.88 3.60
CA ILE A 82 1.81 -12.62 4.29
C ILE A 82 2.15 -12.82 5.76
N THR A 83 3.37 -13.27 6.06
CA THR A 83 3.82 -13.48 7.44
C THR A 83 3.82 -12.17 8.23
N ASP A 84 4.30 -11.07 7.64
CA ASP A 84 4.23 -9.74 8.27
C ASP A 84 2.78 -9.32 8.51
N PHE A 85 1.90 -9.48 7.52
CA PHE A 85 0.49 -9.13 7.63
C PHE A 85 -0.17 -9.82 8.84
N VAL A 86 0.02 -11.12 8.99
CA VAL A 86 -0.51 -11.90 10.13
C VAL A 86 0.12 -11.44 11.45
N ALA A 87 1.45 -11.22 11.48
CA ALA A 87 2.17 -10.77 12.67
C ALA A 87 1.72 -9.38 13.14
N GLN A 88 1.49 -8.44 12.23
CA GLN A 88 1.00 -7.10 12.55
C GLN A 88 -0.41 -7.14 13.16
N TYR A 89 -1.33 -7.92 12.57
CA TYR A 89 -2.66 -8.10 13.17
C TYR A 89 -2.60 -8.75 14.55
N LYS A 90 -1.73 -9.75 14.72
CA LYS A 90 -1.46 -10.37 16.03
C LYS A 90 -0.89 -9.36 17.06
N ALA A 91 -0.17 -8.35 16.59
CA ALA A 91 0.32 -7.25 17.42
C ALA A 91 -0.70 -6.11 17.62
N GLY A 92 -1.97 -6.28 17.19
CA GLY A 92 -3.03 -5.26 17.28
C GLY A 92 -2.84 -4.08 16.34
N ARG A 93 -2.05 -4.24 15.28
CA ARG A 93 -1.79 -3.24 14.24
C ARG A 93 -2.65 -3.53 13.00
N THR A 94 -2.82 -2.55 12.15
CA THR A 94 -3.53 -2.67 10.88
C THR A 94 -2.57 -2.38 9.72
N PRO A 95 -1.87 -3.38 9.19
CA PRO A 95 -0.86 -3.19 8.15
C PRO A 95 -1.48 -2.85 6.79
N ASN A 96 -0.67 -2.28 5.89
CA ASN A 96 -0.98 -2.18 4.47
C ASN A 96 -0.09 -3.15 3.68
N PRO A 97 -0.60 -4.32 3.24
CA PRO A 97 0.21 -5.31 2.57
C PRO A 97 0.72 -4.86 1.19
N CYS A 98 0.04 -3.90 0.53
CA CYS A 98 0.51 -3.35 -0.74
C CYS A 98 1.79 -2.53 -0.58
N VAL A 99 1.93 -1.81 0.53
CA VAL A 99 3.18 -1.10 0.89
C VAL A 99 4.32 -2.11 1.06
N ARG A 100 4.11 -3.17 1.86
CA ARG A 100 5.11 -4.22 2.06
C ARG A 100 5.46 -4.97 0.78
N CYS A 101 4.48 -5.26 -0.08
CA CYS A 101 4.73 -5.88 -1.38
C CYS A 101 5.60 -4.98 -2.28
N ASN A 102 5.33 -3.68 -2.31
CA ASN A 102 6.16 -2.75 -3.05
C ASN A 102 7.58 -2.70 -2.49
N GLU A 103 7.73 -2.56 -1.16
CA GLU A 103 9.02 -2.51 -0.50
C GLU A 103 9.87 -3.75 -0.76
N PHE A 104 9.39 -4.94 -0.37
CA PHE A 104 10.21 -6.14 -0.32
C PHE A 104 10.22 -6.91 -1.64
N VAL A 105 9.09 -7.00 -2.33
CA VAL A 105 8.99 -7.86 -3.52
C VAL A 105 9.31 -7.09 -4.79
N LYS A 106 8.67 -5.93 -5.03
CA LYS A 106 8.86 -5.20 -6.28
C LYS A 106 10.13 -4.37 -6.33
N PHE A 107 10.43 -3.61 -5.27
CA PHE A 107 11.54 -2.66 -5.32
C PHE A 107 12.81 -3.13 -4.59
N ARG A 108 12.74 -4.19 -3.80
CA ARG A 108 13.94 -4.83 -3.25
C ARG A 108 14.31 -6.09 -4.01
N GLU A 109 13.46 -7.10 -4.03
CA GLU A 109 13.81 -8.40 -4.62
C GLU A 109 13.82 -8.35 -6.16
N LEU A 110 12.73 -7.90 -6.80
CA LEU A 110 12.66 -7.81 -8.26
C LEU A 110 13.75 -6.88 -8.81
N ALA A 111 13.96 -5.69 -8.20
CA ALA A 111 14.99 -4.76 -8.63
C ALA A 111 16.41 -5.30 -8.40
N SER A 112 16.65 -6.05 -7.32
CA SER A 112 17.94 -6.71 -7.08
C SER A 112 18.25 -7.75 -8.15
N ARG A 113 17.29 -8.62 -8.49
CA ARG A 113 17.43 -9.59 -9.59
C ARG A 113 17.62 -8.91 -10.94
N ALA A 114 16.85 -7.83 -11.20
CA ALA A 114 16.99 -7.05 -12.42
C ALA A 114 18.42 -6.50 -12.57
N ARG A 115 18.96 -5.90 -11.51
CA ARG A 115 20.32 -5.37 -11.48
C ARG A 115 21.37 -6.47 -11.71
N ALA A 116 21.22 -7.63 -11.08
CA ALA A 116 22.13 -8.76 -11.27
C ALA A 116 22.15 -9.28 -12.71
N LEU A 117 21.04 -9.10 -13.46
CA LEU A 117 20.91 -9.47 -14.88
C LEU A 117 21.26 -8.31 -15.84
N GLY A 118 21.76 -7.18 -15.32
CA GLY A 118 22.21 -6.04 -16.11
C GLY A 118 21.10 -5.17 -16.66
N PHE A 119 19.93 -5.12 -15.99
CA PHE A 119 18.92 -4.11 -16.27
C PHE A 119 19.24 -2.81 -15.54
N ASP A 120 18.95 -1.68 -16.19
CA ASP A 120 19.18 -0.34 -15.66
C ASP A 120 18.05 0.09 -14.71
N ALA A 121 16.80 -0.32 -15.04
CA ALA A 121 15.61 0.09 -14.28
C ALA A 121 14.50 -0.97 -14.31
N VAL A 122 13.55 -0.83 -13.38
CA VAL A 122 12.28 -1.58 -13.32
C VAL A 122 11.14 -0.65 -13.73
N CYS A 123 10.30 -1.10 -14.68
CA CYS A 123 9.08 -0.39 -15.09
C CYS A 123 7.86 -1.04 -14.45
N THR A 124 6.95 -0.22 -13.92
CA THR A 124 5.68 -0.69 -13.34
C THR A 124 4.51 0.18 -13.77
N GLY A 125 3.29 -0.38 -13.69
CA GLY A 125 2.04 0.30 -14.02
C GLY A 125 1.47 1.17 -12.88
N HIS A 126 2.29 1.70 -11.98
CA HIS A 126 1.81 2.57 -10.92
C HIS A 126 1.56 3.99 -11.43
N TYR A 127 0.53 4.62 -10.85
CA TYR A 127 0.15 6.00 -11.10
C TYR A 127 0.88 6.93 -10.12
N ALA A 128 2.11 7.24 -10.41
CA ALA A 128 2.92 8.25 -9.74
C ALA A 128 3.95 8.77 -10.73
N ALA A 129 4.46 9.97 -10.54
CA ALA A 129 5.44 10.58 -11.43
C ALA A 129 6.84 10.60 -10.80
N ILE A 130 7.85 10.37 -11.63
CA ILE A 130 9.24 10.67 -11.29
C ILE A 130 9.62 11.93 -12.03
N VAL A 131 10.09 12.92 -11.28
CA VAL A 131 10.52 14.23 -11.80
C VAL A 131 12.00 14.41 -11.49
N ASP A 132 12.76 14.91 -12.46
CA ASP A 132 14.17 15.26 -12.23
C ASP A 132 14.24 16.56 -11.42
N GLY A 133 14.63 16.44 -10.14
CA GLY A 133 14.88 17.56 -9.25
C GLY A 133 16.36 17.94 -9.18
N GLU A 134 16.69 19.04 -8.49
CA GLU A 134 18.08 19.53 -8.34
C GLU A 134 18.97 18.54 -7.57
N ALA A 135 18.40 17.83 -6.58
CA ALA A 135 19.11 16.85 -5.75
C ALA A 135 19.01 15.41 -6.27
N GLY A 136 18.34 15.18 -7.40
CA GLY A 136 18.13 13.88 -8.00
C GLY A 136 16.65 13.61 -8.29
N PRO A 137 16.27 12.35 -8.62
CA PRO A 137 14.90 12.02 -8.94
C PRO A 137 13.96 12.16 -7.74
N GLU A 138 12.81 12.78 -7.96
CA GLU A 138 11.78 13.04 -6.98
C GLU A 138 10.52 12.22 -7.28
N LEU A 139 9.93 11.64 -6.26
CA LEU A 139 8.63 10.97 -6.37
C LEU A 139 7.51 11.99 -6.16
N HIS A 140 6.61 12.07 -7.12
CA HIS A 140 5.46 12.96 -7.08
C HIS A 140 4.15 12.17 -7.23
N ARG A 141 3.04 12.80 -6.82
CA ARG A 141 1.70 12.29 -7.09
C ARG A 141 1.48 12.12 -8.59
N GLY A 142 0.69 11.11 -8.95
CA GLY A 142 0.20 10.95 -10.32
C GLY A 142 -0.79 12.06 -10.70
N ALA A 143 -0.91 12.32 -12.00
CA ALA A 143 -1.81 13.34 -12.54
C ALA A 143 -3.30 13.08 -12.20
N ASP A 144 -3.72 11.81 -12.14
CA ASP A 144 -5.05 11.42 -11.66
C ASP A 144 -5.05 11.24 -10.13
N ASN A 145 -5.53 12.24 -9.40
CA ASN A 145 -5.62 12.19 -7.93
C ASN A 145 -6.48 11.02 -7.41
N LEU A 146 -7.43 10.49 -8.20
CA LEU A 146 -8.26 9.35 -7.80
C LEU A 146 -7.54 8.01 -7.95
N LYS A 147 -6.47 7.99 -8.73
CA LYS A 147 -5.65 6.81 -8.99
C LYS A 147 -4.23 6.94 -8.45
N ASP A 148 -3.87 8.09 -7.87
CA ASP A 148 -2.55 8.32 -7.31
C ASP A 148 -2.11 7.17 -6.38
N GLN A 149 -0.92 6.63 -6.66
CA GLN A 149 -0.32 5.52 -5.94
C GLN A 149 1.04 5.91 -5.32
N SER A 150 1.38 7.19 -5.30
CA SER A 150 2.60 7.68 -4.66
C SER A 150 2.70 7.26 -3.20
N TYR A 151 1.55 7.15 -2.50
CA TYR A 151 1.47 6.66 -1.12
C TYR A 151 2.10 5.27 -0.92
N VAL A 152 1.78 4.31 -1.80
CA VAL A 152 2.29 2.94 -1.66
C VAL A 152 3.70 2.79 -2.24
N LEU A 153 4.23 3.81 -2.90
CA LEU A 153 5.57 3.89 -3.46
C LEU A 153 6.57 4.63 -2.56
N ALA A 154 6.09 5.35 -1.56
CA ALA A 154 6.92 6.17 -0.67
C ALA A 154 7.94 5.35 0.15
N VAL A 155 7.79 4.02 0.19
CA VAL A 155 8.73 3.06 0.82
C VAL A 155 10.00 2.80 0.03
N MET A 156 10.07 3.29 -1.23
CA MET A 156 11.30 3.21 -2.02
C MET A 156 12.38 4.08 -1.39
N GLY A 157 13.60 3.57 -1.31
CA GLY A 157 14.75 4.39 -0.99
C GLY A 157 15.20 5.25 -2.17
N PRO A 158 16.11 6.21 -1.96
CA PRO A 158 16.65 7.04 -3.04
C PRO A 158 17.34 6.23 -4.15
N GLU A 159 17.97 5.09 -3.83
CA GLU A 159 18.59 4.21 -4.81
C GLU A 159 17.55 3.56 -5.71
N GLU A 160 16.48 3.00 -5.13
CA GLU A 160 15.38 2.39 -5.87
C GLU A 160 14.67 3.43 -6.74
N LEU A 161 14.44 4.63 -6.20
CA LEU A 161 13.79 5.73 -6.91
C LEU A 161 14.55 6.10 -8.20
N SER A 162 15.90 6.06 -8.16
CA SER A 162 16.74 6.38 -9.32
C SER A 162 16.68 5.30 -10.43
N ARG A 163 16.07 4.13 -10.15
CA ARG A 163 16.02 2.97 -11.03
C ARG A 163 14.61 2.49 -11.33
N VAL A 164 13.61 3.36 -11.15
CA VAL A 164 12.23 3.04 -11.47
C VAL A 164 11.72 3.90 -12.63
N VAL A 165 10.89 3.29 -13.48
CA VAL A 165 10.20 3.96 -14.58
C VAL A 165 8.70 3.80 -14.37
N LEU A 166 7.98 4.92 -14.29
CA LEU A 166 6.53 4.98 -14.03
C LEU A 166 5.81 5.69 -15.19
N PRO A 167 5.56 5.01 -16.32
CA PRO A 167 5.04 5.65 -17.54
C PRO A 167 3.60 6.14 -17.42
N LEU A 168 2.88 5.79 -16.34
CA LEU A 168 1.51 6.22 -16.12
C LEU A 168 1.38 7.42 -15.16
N GLY A 169 2.51 8.03 -14.76
CA GLY A 169 2.50 9.21 -13.90
C GLY A 169 1.68 10.38 -14.45
N ASP A 170 1.76 10.59 -15.76
CA ASP A 170 1.06 11.67 -16.48
C ASP A 170 -0.29 11.24 -17.05
N ALA A 171 -0.74 9.99 -16.81
CA ALA A 171 -2.02 9.51 -17.32
C ALA A 171 -3.18 10.33 -16.69
N PRO A 172 -4.00 10.99 -17.50
CA PRO A 172 -5.02 11.91 -16.98
C PRO A 172 -6.16 11.20 -16.25
N ASN A 173 -6.40 9.93 -16.59
CA ASN A 173 -7.41 9.09 -15.94
C ASN A 173 -7.31 7.62 -16.44
N LYS A 174 -8.02 6.74 -15.78
CA LYS A 174 -8.10 5.31 -16.16
C LYS A 174 -8.71 5.07 -17.54
N ALA A 175 -9.66 5.88 -17.97
CA ALA A 175 -10.28 5.74 -19.29
C ALA A 175 -9.25 5.95 -20.42
N TRP A 176 -8.34 6.89 -20.24
CA TRP A 176 -7.22 7.11 -21.16
C TRP A 176 -6.31 5.87 -21.23
N VAL A 177 -5.97 5.26 -20.11
CA VAL A 177 -5.14 4.03 -20.10
C VAL A 177 -5.84 2.89 -20.85
N ARG A 178 -7.15 2.73 -20.68
CA ARG A 178 -7.95 1.74 -21.43
C ARG A 178 -7.97 2.04 -22.92
N SER A 179 -8.11 3.32 -23.33
CA SER A 179 -8.06 3.71 -24.75
C SER A 179 -6.66 3.46 -25.38
N GLU A 180 -5.59 3.68 -24.61
CA GLU A 180 -4.24 3.32 -25.05
C GLU A 180 -4.07 1.80 -25.24
N ALA A 181 -4.61 1.00 -24.31
CA ALA A 181 -4.62 -0.44 -24.45
C ALA A 181 -5.38 -0.89 -25.71
N GLU A 182 -6.51 -0.28 -26.03
CA GLU A 182 -7.27 -0.53 -27.27
C GLU A 182 -6.46 -0.11 -28.51
N ARG A 183 -5.88 1.09 -28.51
CA ARG A 183 -5.02 1.59 -29.61
C ARG A 183 -3.87 0.63 -29.90
N LEU A 184 -3.28 0.03 -28.86
CA LEU A 184 -2.18 -0.89 -28.96
C LEU A 184 -2.60 -2.34 -29.24
N GLY A 185 -3.91 -2.63 -29.27
CA GLY A 185 -4.43 -3.98 -29.50
C GLY A 185 -4.22 -4.93 -28.32
N LEU A 186 -4.00 -4.39 -27.11
CA LEU A 186 -3.83 -5.19 -25.90
C LEU A 186 -5.17 -5.77 -25.46
N GLY A 187 -5.29 -7.09 -25.38
CA GLY A 187 -6.53 -7.82 -25.07
C GLY A 187 -7.04 -7.62 -23.65
N VAL A 188 -6.36 -6.81 -22.84
CA VAL A 188 -6.66 -6.54 -21.42
C VAL A 188 -7.42 -5.23 -21.18
N SER A 189 -7.82 -4.49 -22.22
CA SER A 189 -8.48 -3.18 -22.13
C SER A 189 -9.74 -3.18 -21.26
N ASN A 190 -10.53 -4.25 -21.31
CA ASN A 190 -11.79 -4.43 -20.57
C ASN A 190 -11.65 -5.21 -19.25
N LYS A 191 -10.41 -5.61 -18.87
CA LYS A 191 -10.19 -6.34 -17.64
C LYS A 191 -10.55 -5.47 -16.42
N PRO A 192 -11.30 -6.00 -15.43
CA PRO A 192 -11.60 -5.27 -14.20
C PRO A 192 -10.32 -4.91 -13.43
N ASP A 193 -10.37 -3.80 -12.71
CA ASP A 193 -9.30 -3.43 -11.79
C ASP A 193 -9.24 -4.42 -10.61
N SER A 194 -8.03 -4.67 -10.08
CA SER A 194 -7.86 -5.37 -8.80
C SER A 194 -8.30 -4.43 -7.66
N TYR A 195 -9.21 -4.89 -6.80
CA TYR A 195 -9.83 -4.03 -5.77
C TYR A 195 -9.44 -4.39 -4.34
N ASP A 196 -8.82 -5.54 -4.10
CA ASP A 196 -8.62 -6.04 -2.75
C ASP A 196 -7.19 -6.56 -2.53
N ILE A 197 -6.93 -7.02 -1.32
CA ILE A 197 -5.69 -7.68 -0.95
C ILE A 197 -5.53 -8.90 -1.85
N CYS A 198 -4.47 -8.92 -2.66
CA CYS A 198 -4.29 -9.88 -3.75
C CYS A 198 -4.26 -11.36 -3.30
N PHE A 199 -3.87 -11.63 -2.06
CA PHE A 199 -3.83 -12.98 -1.48
C PHE A 199 -5.09 -13.32 -0.65
N ILE A 200 -6.10 -12.44 -0.61
CA ILE A 200 -7.43 -12.67 0.00
C ILE A 200 -8.49 -12.43 -1.10
N PRO A 201 -8.63 -13.35 -2.06
CA PRO A 201 -9.39 -13.10 -3.28
C PRO A 201 -10.91 -13.00 -3.07
N ASP A 202 -11.42 -13.50 -1.95
CA ASP A 202 -12.82 -13.41 -1.54
C ASP A 202 -13.11 -12.16 -0.69
N GLY A 203 -12.07 -11.39 -0.31
CA GLY A 203 -12.17 -10.22 0.55
C GLY A 203 -12.46 -10.55 2.02
N ASP A 204 -12.49 -11.84 2.41
CA ASP A 204 -12.72 -12.26 3.80
C ASP A 204 -11.42 -12.23 4.62
N THR A 205 -10.99 -11.01 4.95
CA THR A 205 -9.82 -10.81 5.82
C THR A 205 -10.00 -11.46 7.19
N GLN A 206 -11.22 -11.49 7.73
CA GLN A 206 -11.47 -12.10 9.05
C GLN A 206 -11.33 -13.61 8.98
N GLY A 207 -11.86 -14.25 7.95
CA GLY A 207 -11.69 -15.71 7.70
C GLY A 207 -10.22 -16.07 7.49
N PHE A 208 -9.49 -15.25 6.72
CA PHE A 208 -8.05 -15.43 6.51
C PHE A 208 -7.27 -15.35 7.83
N LEU A 209 -7.49 -14.31 8.64
CA LEU A 209 -6.83 -14.16 9.94
C LEU A 209 -7.22 -15.29 10.92
N ARG A 210 -8.49 -15.72 10.93
CA ARG A 210 -8.94 -16.85 11.74
C ARG A 210 -8.23 -18.16 11.36
N ALA A 211 -8.00 -18.39 10.06
CA ALA A 211 -7.27 -19.58 9.61
C ALA A 211 -5.81 -19.60 10.11
N HIS A 212 -5.17 -18.44 10.26
CA HIS A 212 -3.78 -18.32 10.71
C HIS A 212 -3.62 -18.17 12.23
N LEU A 213 -4.52 -17.43 12.89
CA LEU A 213 -4.42 -17.05 14.30
C LEU A 213 -5.36 -17.87 15.21
N GLY A 214 -6.30 -18.60 14.62
CA GLY A 214 -7.33 -19.34 15.36
C GLY A 214 -8.45 -18.43 15.86
N ALA A 215 -9.11 -18.85 16.95
CA ALA A 215 -10.08 -18.04 17.69
C ALA A 215 -9.53 -17.77 19.09
N SER A 216 -9.76 -16.56 19.59
CA SER A 216 -9.39 -16.16 20.95
C SER A 216 -10.53 -15.30 21.53
N GLU A 217 -11.31 -15.89 22.42
CA GLU A 217 -12.40 -15.17 23.09
C GLU A 217 -11.85 -14.05 23.96
N GLY A 218 -12.43 -12.84 23.80
CA GLY A 218 -12.07 -11.66 24.57
C GLY A 218 -13.25 -10.72 24.73
N GLU A 219 -13.01 -9.62 25.40
CA GLU A 219 -14.06 -8.65 25.78
C GLU A 219 -14.03 -7.40 24.90
N ILE A 220 -15.21 -6.87 24.61
CA ILE A 220 -15.40 -5.52 24.09
C ILE A 220 -15.76 -4.62 25.26
N VAL A 221 -14.90 -3.63 25.53
CA VAL A 221 -15.00 -2.78 26.72
C VAL A 221 -15.10 -1.29 26.39
N THR A 222 -15.64 -0.50 27.31
CA THR A 222 -15.49 0.96 27.30
C THR A 222 -14.09 1.38 27.75
N PRO A 223 -13.68 2.65 27.56
CA PRO A 223 -12.42 3.15 28.13
C PRO A 223 -12.30 2.98 29.65
N ASP A 224 -13.44 2.98 30.35
CA ASP A 224 -13.50 2.83 31.81
C ASP A 224 -13.55 1.35 32.26
N GLY A 225 -13.53 0.40 31.30
CA GLY A 225 -13.47 -1.05 31.57
C GLY A 225 -14.83 -1.73 31.70
N GLU A 226 -15.95 -1.04 31.43
CA GLU A 226 -17.26 -1.69 31.39
C GLU A 226 -17.35 -2.66 30.21
N VAL A 227 -17.73 -3.91 30.47
CA VAL A 227 -17.88 -4.94 29.43
C VAL A 227 -19.20 -4.73 28.68
N LEU A 228 -19.13 -4.61 27.37
CA LEU A 228 -20.26 -4.38 26.47
C LEU A 228 -20.60 -5.58 25.59
N GLY A 229 -19.68 -6.52 25.46
CA GLY A 229 -19.82 -7.70 24.61
C GLY A 229 -18.56 -8.53 24.57
N HIS A 230 -18.56 -9.53 23.68
CA HIS A 230 -17.45 -10.45 23.49
C HIS A 230 -17.06 -10.55 22.01
N HIS A 231 -15.85 -10.98 21.74
CA HIS A 231 -15.35 -11.23 20.40
C HIS A 231 -14.54 -12.54 20.34
N GLU A 232 -14.28 -13.05 19.13
CA GLU A 232 -13.50 -14.26 18.88
C GLU A 232 -12.06 -13.98 18.42
N GLY A 233 -11.58 -12.74 18.56
CA GLY A 233 -10.24 -12.29 18.18
C GLY A 233 -10.22 -10.78 17.97
N TYR A 234 -9.39 -10.03 18.75
CA TYR A 234 -9.25 -8.57 18.61
C TYR A 234 -8.70 -8.17 17.24
N TRP A 235 -7.98 -9.04 16.55
CA TRP A 235 -7.45 -8.81 15.18
C TRP A 235 -8.54 -8.68 14.11
N ASN A 236 -9.80 -9.02 14.42
CA ASN A 236 -10.94 -8.78 13.54
C ASN A 236 -11.45 -7.34 13.58
N TYR A 237 -10.82 -6.47 14.39
CA TYR A 237 -11.23 -5.09 14.61
C TYR A 237 -10.14 -4.11 14.22
N THR A 238 -10.57 -3.00 13.63
CA THR A 238 -9.68 -1.92 13.20
C THR A 238 -10.09 -0.61 13.84
N VAL A 239 -9.12 0.21 14.26
CA VAL A 239 -9.37 1.54 14.84
C VAL A 239 -10.21 2.39 13.88
N GLY A 240 -11.30 2.96 14.38
CA GLY A 240 -12.29 3.70 13.60
C GLY A 240 -13.43 2.85 13.04
N GLN A 241 -13.41 1.52 13.20
CA GLN A 241 -14.51 0.65 12.79
C GLN A 241 -15.77 0.95 13.59
N ARG A 242 -16.91 1.07 12.86
CA ARG A 242 -18.24 1.35 13.44
C ARG A 242 -19.19 0.15 13.38
N LYS A 243 -19.12 -0.62 12.28
CA LYS A 243 -20.06 -1.73 12.00
C LYS A 243 -19.47 -3.06 12.46
N GLY A 244 -20.33 -4.02 12.76
CA GLY A 244 -19.89 -5.39 13.09
C GLY A 244 -19.24 -5.53 14.46
N LEU A 245 -19.56 -4.63 15.43
CA LEU A 245 -18.96 -4.66 16.76
C LEU A 245 -19.56 -5.76 17.65
N GLY A 246 -20.71 -6.35 17.30
CA GLY A 246 -21.36 -7.40 18.11
C GLY A 246 -21.90 -6.93 19.49
N ILE A 247 -22.05 -5.61 19.68
CA ILE A 247 -22.52 -5.02 20.93
C ILE A 247 -24.07 -5.05 20.97
N GLY A 248 -24.64 -5.73 21.96
CA GLY A 248 -26.09 -5.92 22.08
C GLY A 248 -26.88 -4.72 22.55
N ALA A 249 -26.23 -3.70 23.15
CA ALA A 249 -26.89 -2.53 23.68
C ALA A 249 -26.38 -1.23 23.02
N PRO A 250 -27.28 -0.32 22.62
CA PRO A 250 -26.88 1.02 22.18
C PRO A 250 -26.18 1.79 23.31
N ALA A 251 -25.38 2.79 22.96
CA ALA A 251 -24.83 3.71 23.97
C ALA A 251 -25.96 4.44 24.71
N PRO A 252 -25.81 4.79 25.99
CA PRO A 252 -26.83 5.47 26.77
C PRO A 252 -27.30 6.80 26.15
N ASP A 253 -26.43 7.46 25.38
CA ASP A 253 -26.70 8.69 24.63
C ASP A 253 -27.24 8.44 23.20
N GLY A 254 -27.44 7.19 22.82
CA GLY A 254 -27.92 6.78 21.48
C GLY A 254 -26.91 6.99 20.36
N ARG A 255 -25.67 7.42 20.64
CA ARG A 255 -24.64 7.65 19.63
C ARG A 255 -23.94 6.36 19.22
N PRO A 256 -23.43 6.27 17.96
CA PRO A 256 -22.62 5.14 17.55
C PRO A 256 -21.33 5.02 18.35
N ARG A 257 -20.91 3.78 18.60
CA ARG A 257 -19.59 3.46 19.13
C ARG A 257 -18.65 3.10 18.00
N TYR A 258 -17.36 3.36 18.23
CA TYR A 258 -16.26 3.10 17.32
C TYR A 258 -15.15 2.36 18.04
N VAL A 259 -14.42 1.50 17.36
CA VAL A 259 -13.19 0.91 17.89
C VAL A 259 -12.16 2.03 18.09
N LEU A 260 -11.73 2.20 19.33
CA LEU A 260 -10.72 3.19 19.71
C LEU A 260 -9.32 2.57 19.74
N GLU A 261 -9.23 1.32 20.19
CA GLU A 261 -7.98 0.62 20.44
C GLU A 261 -8.22 -0.90 20.44
N THR A 262 -7.24 -1.66 20.01
CA THR A 262 -7.13 -3.10 20.25
C THR A 262 -6.00 -3.34 21.24
N ARG A 263 -6.22 -4.17 22.25
CA ARG A 263 -5.26 -4.49 23.33
C ARG A 263 -4.90 -5.98 23.29
N PRO A 264 -3.84 -6.36 22.56
CA PRO A 264 -3.41 -7.75 22.46
C PRO A 264 -3.10 -8.40 23.84
N GLU A 265 -2.47 -7.65 24.73
CA GLU A 265 -1.99 -8.13 26.03
C GLU A 265 -3.13 -8.58 26.96
N THR A 266 -4.29 -7.94 26.85
CA THR A 266 -5.50 -8.25 27.64
C THR A 266 -6.58 -8.91 26.80
N ASN A 267 -6.33 -9.11 25.48
CA ASN A 267 -7.30 -9.63 24.52
C ASN A 267 -8.62 -8.83 24.54
N GLN A 268 -8.51 -7.50 24.50
CA GLN A 268 -9.65 -6.59 24.57
C GLN A 268 -9.74 -5.68 23.35
N VAL A 269 -10.98 -5.31 23.00
CA VAL A 269 -11.31 -4.26 22.03
C VAL A 269 -11.98 -3.12 22.77
N VAL A 270 -11.36 -1.93 22.77
CA VAL A 270 -11.90 -0.74 23.41
C VAL A 270 -12.79 0.01 22.43
N VAL A 271 -14.00 0.32 22.81
CA VAL A 271 -14.95 1.06 21.98
C VAL A 271 -15.50 2.29 22.71
N GLY A 272 -15.77 3.35 21.95
CA GLY A 272 -16.29 4.60 22.54
C GLY A 272 -16.81 5.59 21.50
N ALA A 273 -17.03 6.82 21.94
CA ALA A 273 -17.54 7.90 21.11
C ALA A 273 -16.51 8.33 20.03
N SER A 274 -17.02 8.83 18.89
CA SER A 274 -16.18 9.24 17.74
C SER A 274 -15.17 10.34 18.07
N GLU A 275 -15.48 11.19 19.03
CA GLU A 275 -14.62 12.29 19.48
C GLU A 275 -13.30 11.76 20.07
N LEU A 276 -13.35 10.57 20.67
CA LEU A 276 -12.18 9.90 21.24
C LEU A 276 -11.20 9.37 20.18
N LEU A 277 -11.59 9.30 18.91
CA LEU A 277 -10.72 8.96 17.78
C LEU A 277 -9.85 10.12 17.32
N SER A 278 -10.12 11.34 17.75
CA SER A 278 -9.38 12.52 17.30
C SER A 278 -7.98 12.54 17.89
N ILE A 279 -6.98 12.63 17.02
CA ILE A 279 -5.55 12.71 17.35
C ILE A 279 -4.92 13.92 16.68
N SER A 280 -3.90 14.52 17.29
CA SER A 280 -3.16 15.64 16.72
C SER A 280 -1.66 15.37 16.61
N ARG A 281 -1.15 14.31 17.23
CA ARG A 281 0.27 13.91 17.17
C ARG A 281 0.40 12.48 16.65
N ILE A 282 1.41 12.26 15.84
CA ILE A 282 1.72 10.94 15.29
C ILE A 282 3.23 10.75 15.32
N THR A 283 3.69 9.59 15.79
CA THR A 283 5.06 9.13 15.64
C THR A 283 5.08 7.89 14.76
N ALA A 284 5.93 7.90 13.75
CA ALA A 284 6.16 6.80 12.84
C ALA A 284 7.59 6.29 12.96
N THR A 285 7.78 5.00 12.82
CA THR A 285 9.07 4.28 12.83
C THR A 285 9.41 3.74 11.44
N ASP A 286 10.57 3.12 11.31
CA ASP A 286 11.07 2.57 10.03
C ASP A 286 11.08 3.63 8.91
N ALA A 287 11.47 4.85 9.25
CA ALA A 287 11.36 6.00 8.38
C ALA A 287 12.28 5.91 7.15
N VAL A 288 11.70 6.15 5.98
CA VAL A 288 12.41 6.36 4.71
C VAL A 288 12.25 7.82 4.31
N TRP A 289 13.35 8.51 3.99
CA TRP A 289 13.33 9.91 3.57
C TRP A 289 13.93 10.07 2.18
N LEU A 290 13.15 10.61 1.24
CA LEU A 290 13.51 10.70 -0.18
C LEU A 290 14.13 12.05 -0.55
N ALA A 291 13.77 13.11 0.17
CA ALA A 291 14.16 14.48 -0.14
C ALA A 291 15.42 14.85 0.64
N SER A 292 16.61 14.71 0.05
CA SER A 292 17.86 15.06 0.69
C SER A 292 18.08 16.58 0.84
N ASP A 293 17.37 17.39 0.05
CA ASP A 293 17.38 18.84 0.00
C ASP A 293 16.30 19.51 0.86
N ASP A 294 15.37 18.73 1.40
CA ASP A 294 14.25 19.19 2.22
C ASP A 294 14.11 18.28 3.47
N ASP A 295 14.47 18.80 4.62
CA ASP A 295 14.40 18.06 5.90
C ASP A 295 13.02 18.05 6.54
N GLY A 296 12.04 18.74 5.94
CA GLY A 296 10.67 18.87 6.44
C GLY A 296 10.52 19.84 7.62
N SER A 297 11.58 20.57 8.02
CA SER A 297 11.54 21.52 9.15
C SER A 297 10.67 22.75 8.87
N ASP A 298 10.60 23.19 7.61
CA ASP A 298 9.61 24.19 7.18
C ASP A 298 8.25 23.54 6.96
N ALA A 299 7.27 23.92 7.76
CA ALA A 299 5.91 23.37 7.67
C ALA A 299 5.07 23.94 6.52
N THR A 300 5.60 24.93 5.76
CA THR A 300 4.88 25.54 4.62
C THR A 300 4.54 24.45 3.58
N ASP A 301 3.26 24.39 3.20
CA ASP A 301 2.72 23.40 2.24
C ASP A 301 3.04 21.93 2.59
N LEU A 302 3.24 21.64 3.89
CA LEU A 302 3.51 20.31 4.37
C LEU A 302 2.20 19.58 4.74
N PHE A 303 2.04 18.39 4.20
CA PHE A 303 0.85 17.55 4.43
C PHE A 303 1.26 16.12 4.74
N VAL A 304 0.40 15.41 5.46
CA VAL A 304 0.53 13.96 5.63
C VAL A 304 -0.70 13.24 5.11
N GLN A 305 -0.47 12.10 4.50
CA GLN A 305 -1.49 11.13 4.14
C GLN A 305 -1.33 9.89 5.02
N LEU A 306 -2.44 9.48 5.67
CA LEU A 306 -2.45 8.45 6.70
C LEU A 306 -3.14 7.16 6.26
N ARG A 307 -3.57 7.09 5.01
CA ARG A 307 -4.21 5.95 4.34
C ARG A 307 -4.06 6.09 2.84
N ALA A 308 -4.03 4.97 2.10
CA ALA A 308 -3.88 4.98 0.64
C ALA A 308 -4.91 5.87 -0.10
N HIS A 309 -6.14 5.94 0.38
CA HIS A 309 -7.21 6.79 -0.17
C HIS A 309 -7.69 7.86 0.82
N GLY A 310 -6.77 8.31 1.70
CA GLY A 310 -7.07 9.35 2.69
C GLY A 310 -6.90 10.75 2.12
N THR A 311 -7.68 11.70 2.63
CA THR A 311 -7.44 13.12 2.38
C THR A 311 -6.17 13.55 3.11
N PRO A 312 -5.23 14.26 2.44
CA PRO A 312 -4.06 14.83 3.10
C PRO A 312 -4.45 15.79 4.22
N VAL A 313 -3.71 15.76 5.33
CA VAL A 313 -3.93 16.60 6.51
C VAL A 313 -2.75 17.55 6.64
N PRO A 314 -2.97 18.87 6.83
CA PRO A 314 -1.90 19.85 7.03
C PRO A 314 -1.10 19.56 8.30
N VAL A 315 0.21 19.78 8.24
CA VAL A 315 1.18 19.56 9.32
C VAL A 315 1.62 20.91 9.89
N ALA A 316 1.50 21.07 11.20
CA ALA A 316 1.99 22.27 11.91
C ALA A 316 3.48 22.19 12.22
N SER A 317 4.01 21.00 12.47
CA SER A 317 5.44 20.77 12.65
C SER A 317 5.82 19.32 12.38
N LEU A 318 7.05 19.12 11.95
CA LEU A 318 7.67 17.82 11.74
C LEU A 318 9.05 17.81 12.37
N THR A 319 9.41 16.71 13.00
CA THR A 319 10.77 16.42 13.48
C THR A 319 11.17 15.02 13.06
N ARG A 320 12.46 14.87 12.69
CA ARG A 320 13.05 13.59 12.31
C ARG A 320 14.17 13.25 13.26
N ASP A 321 14.27 12.01 13.64
CA ASP A 321 15.45 11.43 14.27
C ASP A 321 15.99 10.34 13.36
N GLU A 322 17.03 10.67 12.59
CA GLU A 322 17.66 9.73 11.65
C GLU A 322 18.32 8.56 12.38
N SER A 323 18.83 8.78 13.59
CA SER A 323 19.48 7.75 14.36
C SER A 323 18.50 6.72 14.91
N ALA A 324 17.29 7.15 15.25
CA ALA A 324 16.20 6.29 15.68
C ALA A 324 15.33 5.80 14.51
N GLY A 325 15.49 6.33 13.29
CA GLY A 325 14.63 6.03 12.15
C GLY A 325 13.18 6.44 12.38
N THR A 326 12.95 7.62 13.01
CA THR A 326 11.61 8.08 13.38
C THR A 326 11.25 9.42 12.77
N ILE A 327 9.94 9.59 12.52
CA ILE A 327 9.32 10.85 12.13
C ILE A 327 8.19 11.14 13.11
N SER A 328 8.21 12.32 13.74
CA SER A 328 7.15 12.80 14.62
C SER A 328 6.52 14.06 14.03
N ILE A 329 5.18 14.10 13.99
CA ILE A 329 4.43 15.24 13.47
C ILE A 329 3.38 15.74 14.45
N VAL A 330 3.09 17.03 14.34
CA VAL A 330 1.92 17.68 14.93
C VAL A 330 1.04 18.18 13.77
N LEU A 331 -0.24 17.83 13.79
CA LEU A 331 -1.20 18.27 12.78
C LEU A 331 -1.70 19.69 13.08
N GLU A 332 -2.03 20.49 12.07
CA GLU A 332 -2.70 21.79 12.27
C GLU A 332 -4.11 21.66 12.88
N GLY A 333 -4.71 20.49 12.75
CA GLY A 333 -6.02 20.15 13.28
C GLY A 333 -6.01 18.79 13.93
N SER A 334 -6.97 17.95 13.56
CA SER A 334 -7.01 16.56 14.04
C SER A 334 -7.38 15.59 12.94
N ALA A 335 -6.84 14.37 13.01
CA ALA A 335 -7.26 13.23 12.22
C ALA A 335 -8.04 12.23 13.05
N ARG A 336 -8.89 11.41 12.42
CA ARG A 336 -9.71 10.40 13.12
C ARG A 336 -9.50 9.01 12.55
N GLY A 337 -9.51 8.03 13.45
CA GLY A 337 -9.42 6.62 13.06
C GLY A 337 -8.09 6.29 12.41
N VAL A 338 -7.01 6.85 12.92
CA VAL A 338 -5.65 6.54 12.50
C VAL A 338 -5.21 5.27 13.22
N ALA A 339 -4.86 4.25 12.43
CA ALA A 339 -4.49 2.95 12.96
C ALA A 339 -2.96 2.78 12.95
N ARG A 340 -2.41 2.20 14.02
CA ARG A 340 -1.02 1.75 14.08
C ARG A 340 -0.76 0.70 12.98
N GLY A 341 0.41 0.73 12.36
CA GLY A 341 0.79 -0.18 11.28
C GLY A 341 0.45 0.34 9.87
N GLN A 342 -0.32 1.43 9.73
CA GLN A 342 -0.46 2.13 8.45
C GLN A 342 0.76 2.99 8.18
N SER A 343 1.03 3.31 6.90
CA SER A 343 2.06 4.29 6.55
C SER A 343 1.56 5.71 6.81
N MET A 344 2.48 6.56 7.24
CA MET A 344 2.36 8.00 7.26
C MET A 344 3.27 8.56 6.17
N VAL A 345 2.70 9.06 5.09
CA VAL A 345 3.46 9.62 3.97
C VAL A 345 3.44 11.13 4.02
N VAL A 346 4.61 11.74 4.00
CA VAL A 346 4.82 13.20 4.08
C VAL A 346 4.96 13.77 2.67
N TYR A 347 4.23 14.83 2.39
CA TYR A 347 4.21 15.52 1.10
C TYR A 347 4.48 17.01 1.27
N ARG A 348 5.21 17.60 0.30
CA ARG A 348 5.22 19.03 0.06
C ARG A 348 4.58 19.27 -1.32
N GLY A 349 3.38 19.85 -1.34
CA GLY A 349 2.60 19.92 -2.55
C GLY A 349 2.32 18.52 -3.13
N THR A 350 2.86 18.21 -4.30
CA THR A 350 2.77 16.88 -4.94
C THR A 350 3.98 15.98 -4.66
N ARG A 351 5.12 16.54 -4.19
CA ARG A 351 6.37 15.80 -3.92
C ARG A 351 6.24 14.97 -2.65
N VAL A 352 6.64 13.72 -2.70
CA VAL A 352 6.83 12.86 -1.53
C VAL A 352 8.17 13.19 -0.91
N LEU A 353 8.17 13.59 0.36
CA LEU A 353 9.41 13.82 1.12
C LEU A 353 9.89 12.56 1.82
N GLY A 354 8.97 11.75 2.32
CA GLY A 354 9.30 10.51 3.02
C GLY A 354 8.07 9.81 3.58
N GLU A 355 8.31 8.68 4.22
CA GLU A 355 7.26 7.91 4.89
C GLU A 355 7.77 7.27 6.17
N GLY A 356 6.86 6.73 6.98
CA GLY A 356 7.16 5.86 8.11
C GLY A 356 5.92 5.10 8.56
N THR A 357 6.13 3.96 9.22
CA THR A 357 5.05 3.15 9.77
C THR A 357 4.53 3.78 11.06
N ILE A 358 3.25 4.13 11.13
CA ILE A 358 2.60 4.70 12.32
C ILE A 358 2.73 3.75 13.50
N ASP A 359 3.38 4.21 14.55
CA ASP A 359 3.59 3.46 15.79
C ASP A 359 2.81 4.03 16.97
N GLU A 360 2.83 5.37 17.14
CA GLU A 360 2.11 6.03 18.22
C GLU A 360 1.23 7.16 17.71
N THR A 361 0.11 7.37 18.40
CA THR A 361 -0.80 8.49 18.16
C THR A 361 -1.15 9.17 19.47
N GLY A 362 -1.27 10.51 19.46
CA GLY A 362 -1.59 11.32 20.63
C GLY A 362 -2.63 12.41 20.35
N ARG A 363 -3.34 12.85 21.39
CA ARG A 363 -4.29 13.95 21.34
C ARG A 363 -3.63 15.28 21.56
#